data_ce3d22710fb069b50a325300c5764714
#
_entry.id   ce3d22710fb069b50a325300c5764714
#
_cell.length_a   1.000
_cell.length_b   1.000
_cell.length_c   1.000
_cell.angle_alpha   90.00
_cell.angle_beta   90.00
_cell.angle_gamma   90.00
#
_symmetry.space_group_name_H-M   'P 1'
#
loop_
_entity.id
_entity.type
_entity.pdbx_description
1 polymer ?
#
loop_
_entity_poly.entity_id
_entity_poly.type
_entity_poly.pdbx_seq_one_letter_code
_entity_poly.pdbx_strand_id
1 'polypeptide(L)'
;MPDLDFGLKGKLAVVTGGANGIGFATARLLAAHGASVSLFDLERENPVDAARQIGATAYLADVTNRESLDAAFRAAGTPDILIANAGTASEADFCEHSAEEWDRIVSVNLSGAFHTMQSAARLMRQGRGGAIVLTASTNSYDGEARLAAYNASKAGLLGLVHTAANELGPFQIRVNAVCPGLIRTRLTRGYFANPETLRNYFRQIPLGRGGEPDEVAQASVFLASGLASYITGATLFVDGGQMASKFGTWTEETAEFRDGRWRLR
;
A
#
# COMPACT_ATOMS: atom_id res chain seq x y z
N MET A 1 25.43 -18.70 -4.44
CA MET A 1 25.34 -17.37 -3.81
C MET A 1 24.77 -17.60 -2.43
N PRO A 2 25.19 -16.89 -1.37
CA PRO A 2 24.48 -17.00 -0.10
C PRO A 2 23.01 -16.64 -0.33
N ASP A 3 22.10 -17.36 0.33
CA ASP A 3 20.67 -17.05 0.24
C ASP A 3 20.44 -15.62 0.67
N LEU A 4 19.66 -14.86 -0.10
CA LEU A 4 19.39 -13.46 0.16
C LEU A 4 18.52 -13.34 1.42
N ASP A 5 19.14 -12.91 2.52
CA ASP A 5 18.44 -12.74 3.80
C ASP A 5 17.81 -11.36 3.89
N PHE A 6 16.49 -11.31 3.98
CA PHE A 6 15.72 -10.08 4.20
C PHE A 6 15.85 -9.55 5.64
N GLY A 7 16.40 -10.33 6.58
CA GLY A 7 16.50 -9.95 7.98
C GLY A 7 15.16 -9.79 8.69
N LEU A 8 14.15 -10.58 8.29
CA LEU A 8 12.77 -10.50 8.80
C LEU A 8 12.46 -11.51 9.90
N LYS A 9 13.28 -12.54 10.04
CA LYS A 9 13.07 -13.59 11.03
C LYS A 9 13.04 -13.03 12.46
N GLY A 10 11.94 -13.28 13.16
CA GLY A 10 11.71 -12.82 14.53
C GLY A 10 11.32 -11.34 14.65
N LYS A 11 11.11 -10.63 13.53
CA LYS A 11 10.59 -9.27 13.52
C LYS A 11 9.08 -9.27 13.71
N LEU A 12 8.55 -8.27 14.44
CA LEU A 12 7.12 -8.02 14.53
C LEU A 12 6.70 -7.03 13.42
N ALA A 13 5.81 -7.48 12.55
CA ALA A 13 5.24 -6.65 11.48
C ALA A 13 3.75 -6.40 11.74
N VAL A 14 3.35 -5.12 11.71
CA VAL A 14 1.94 -4.70 11.73
C VAL A 14 1.53 -4.29 10.34
N VAL A 15 0.39 -4.79 9.85
CA VAL A 15 -0.17 -4.47 8.54
C VAL A 15 -1.60 -3.96 8.71
N THR A 16 -1.87 -2.68 8.39
CA THR A 16 -3.24 -2.15 8.38
C THR A 16 -3.92 -2.40 7.02
N GLY A 17 -5.23 -2.68 7.03
CA GLY A 17 -5.91 -3.18 5.83
C GLY A 17 -5.32 -4.53 5.38
N GLY A 18 -4.94 -5.36 6.37
CA GLY A 18 -4.16 -6.59 6.17
C GLY A 18 -4.97 -7.81 5.77
N ALA A 19 -6.31 -7.71 5.80
CA ALA A 19 -7.18 -8.86 5.52
C ALA A 19 -7.36 -9.15 4.03
N ASN A 20 -7.08 -8.18 3.14
CA ASN A 20 -7.37 -8.29 1.72
C ASN A 20 -6.29 -7.64 0.83
N GLY A 21 -6.30 -7.99 -0.46
CA GLY A 21 -5.55 -7.32 -1.52
C GLY A 21 -4.05 -7.19 -1.25
N ILE A 22 -3.51 -5.98 -1.45
CA ILE A 22 -2.08 -5.69 -1.29
C ILE A 22 -1.63 -5.91 0.16
N GLY A 23 -2.45 -5.51 1.15
CA GLY A 23 -2.13 -5.70 2.55
C GLY A 23 -1.99 -7.18 2.92
N PHE A 24 -2.93 -8.02 2.49
CA PHE A 24 -2.85 -9.46 2.74
C PHE A 24 -1.67 -10.13 2.03
N ALA A 25 -1.43 -9.77 0.76
CA ALA A 25 -0.28 -10.28 0.02
C ALA A 25 1.06 -9.89 0.71
N THR A 26 1.16 -8.66 1.21
CA THR A 26 2.34 -8.19 1.96
C THR A 26 2.50 -8.94 3.29
N ALA A 27 1.40 -9.10 4.04
CA ALA A 27 1.39 -9.85 5.30
C ALA A 27 1.83 -11.31 5.10
N ARG A 28 1.29 -11.97 4.07
CA ARG A 28 1.64 -13.34 3.70
C ARG A 28 3.13 -13.47 3.36
N LEU A 29 3.67 -12.52 2.60
CA LEU A 29 5.08 -12.54 2.23
C LEU A 29 6.01 -12.27 3.43
N LEU A 30 5.65 -11.35 4.34
CA LEU A 30 6.38 -11.12 5.58
C LEU A 30 6.40 -12.37 6.46
N ALA A 31 5.25 -13.05 6.63
CA ALA A 31 5.16 -14.30 7.39
C ALA A 31 6.01 -15.42 6.76
N ALA A 32 5.99 -15.55 5.43
CA ALA A 32 6.80 -16.52 4.69
C ALA A 32 8.31 -16.32 4.89
N HIS A 33 8.75 -15.09 5.16
CA HIS A 33 10.14 -14.76 5.49
C HIS A 33 10.43 -14.76 7.01
N GLY A 34 9.53 -15.31 7.82
CA GLY A 34 9.74 -15.56 9.25
C GLY A 34 9.43 -14.38 10.18
N ALA A 35 8.74 -13.35 9.71
CA ALA A 35 8.21 -12.31 10.57
C ALA A 35 6.97 -12.82 11.33
N SER A 36 6.80 -12.37 12.59
CA SER A 36 5.53 -12.45 13.30
C SER A 36 4.62 -11.34 12.80
N VAL A 37 3.44 -11.67 12.28
CA VAL A 37 2.57 -10.69 11.62
C VAL A 37 1.31 -10.43 12.44
N SER A 38 0.96 -9.16 12.61
CA SER A 38 -0.28 -8.67 13.19
C SER A 38 -1.11 -7.96 12.12
N LEU A 39 -2.28 -8.51 11.79
CA LEU A 39 -3.23 -7.89 10.87
C LEU A 39 -4.15 -6.95 11.63
N PHE A 40 -4.17 -5.68 11.25
CA PHE A 40 -5.10 -4.68 11.77
C PHE A 40 -6.13 -4.39 10.68
N ASP A 41 -7.41 -4.72 10.95
CA ASP A 41 -8.47 -4.48 9.99
C ASP A 41 -9.83 -4.38 10.69
N LEU A 42 -10.85 -3.97 9.94
CA LEU A 42 -12.22 -3.90 10.40
C LEU A 42 -12.82 -5.32 10.46
N GLU A 43 -13.75 -5.54 11.40
CA GLU A 43 -14.41 -6.84 11.57
C GLU A 43 -15.07 -7.35 10.26
N ARG A 44 -15.71 -6.44 9.50
CA ARG A 44 -16.37 -6.78 8.22
C ARG A 44 -15.40 -7.29 7.12
N GLU A 45 -14.10 -7.12 7.31
CA GLU A 45 -13.06 -7.61 6.39
C GLU A 45 -12.57 -9.02 6.75
N ASN A 46 -13.11 -9.63 7.81
CA ASN A 46 -12.76 -10.97 8.31
C ASN A 46 -11.26 -11.17 8.58
N PRO A 47 -10.60 -10.28 9.35
CA PRO A 47 -9.16 -10.37 9.58
C PRO A 47 -8.73 -11.65 10.31
N VAL A 48 -9.61 -12.26 11.10
CA VAL A 48 -9.34 -13.51 11.82
C VAL A 48 -9.13 -14.66 10.86
N ASP A 49 -9.98 -14.79 9.85
CA ASP A 49 -9.84 -15.84 8.84
C ASP A 49 -8.63 -15.61 7.94
N ALA A 50 -8.35 -14.36 7.58
CA ALA A 50 -7.14 -13.99 6.86
C ALA A 50 -5.87 -14.34 7.66
N ALA A 51 -5.82 -13.98 8.94
CA ALA A 51 -4.68 -14.27 9.81
C ALA A 51 -4.43 -15.78 9.95
N ARG A 52 -5.49 -16.58 10.11
CA ARG A 52 -5.38 -18.04 10.20
C ARG A 52 -4.71 -18.66 8.97
N GLN A 53 -4.96 -18.14 7.77
CA GLN A 53 -4.36 -18.65 6.53
C GLN A 53 -2.84 -18.53 6.47
N ILE A 54 -2.27 -17.57 7.19
CA ILE A 54 -0.83 -17.25 7.13
C ILE A 54 -0.11 -17.40 8.48
N GLY A 55 -0.78 -17.94 9.50
CA GLY A 55 -0.21 -18.08 10.83
C GLY A 55 0.03 -16.74 11.56
N ALA A 56 -0.76 -15.71 11.23
CA ALA A 56 -0.69 -14.38 11.83
C ALA A 56 -1.70 -14.22 12.98
N THR A 57 -1.61 -13.09 13.69
CA THR A 57 -2.61 -12.66 14.68
C THR A 57 -3.45 -11.52 14.12
N ALA A 58 -4.77 -11.56 14.34
CA ALA A 58 -5.66 -10.49 13.94
C ALA A 58 -6.05 -9.61 15.13
N TYR A 59 -6.14 -8.31 14.87
CA TYR A 59 -6.67 -7.31 15.80
C TYR A 59 -7.71 -6.46 15.06
N LEU A 60 -8.88 -6.29 15.69
CA LEU A 60 -9.89 -5.37 15.17
C LEU A 60 -9.42 -3.94 15.39
N ALA A 61 -9.23 -3.20 14.31
CA ALA A 61 -8.73 -1.84 14.37
C ALA A 61 -9.35 -0.98 13.26
N ASP A 62 -9.90 0.15 13.65
CA ASP A 62 -10.33 1.21 12.73
C ASP A 62 -9.27 2.32 12.72
N VAL A 63 -8.61 2.54 11.57
CA VAL A 63 -7.57 3.56 11.43
C VAL A 63 -8.09 4.99 11.63
N THR A 64 -9.39 5.21 11.50
CA THR A 64 -10.04 6.50 11.75
C THR A 64 -10.31 6.74 13.24
N ASN A 65 -10.27 5.69 14.06
CA ASN A 65 -10.50 5.75 15.50
C ASN A 65 -9.17 5.57 16.26
N ARG A 66 -8.71 6.64 16.87
CA ARG A 66 -7.44 6.68 17.60
C ARG A 66 -7.38 5.67 18.75
N GLU A 67 -8.46 5.54 19.53
CA GLU A 67 -8.52 4.63 20.68
C GLU A 67 -8.45 3.18 20.22
N SER A 68 -9.14 2.84 19.12
CA SER A 68 -9.11 1.53 18.48
C SER A 68 -7.68 1.18 18.04
N LEU A 69 -6.97 2.09 17.36
CA LEU A 69 -5.58 1.89 16.96
C LEU A 69 -4.65 1.70 18.17
N ASP A 70 -4.74 2.58 19.15
CA ASP A 70 -3.86 2.53 20.32
C ASP A 70 -4.10 1.26 21.16
N ALA A 71 -5.34 0.76 21.21
CA ALA A 71 -5.67 -0.53 21.82
C ALA A 71 -5.04 -1.70 21.06
N ALA A 72 -5.17 -1.71 19.73
CA ALA A 72 -4.57 -2.74 18.88
C ALA A 72 -3.04 -2.77 18.99
N PHE A 73 -2.37 -1.62 18.97
CA PHE A 73 -0.91 -1.53 19.16
C PHE A 73 -0.47 -2.00 20.56
N ARG A 74 -1.20 -1.63 21.61
CA ARG A 74 -0.89 -2.14 22.97
C ARG A 74 -0.99 -3.67 23.05
N ALA A 75 -1.95 -4.26 22.37
CA ALA A 75 -2.15 -5.71 22.36
C ALA A 75 -1.12 -6.43 21.47
N ALA A 76 -0.75 -5.85 20.34
CA ALA A 76 0.22 -6.43 19.41
C ALA A 76 1.68 -6.29 19.87
N GLY A 77 2.00 -5.23 20.64
CA GLY A 77 3.37 -4.91 21.07
C GLY A 77 4.09 -3.92 20.16
N THR A 78 5.38 -3.72 20.42
CA THR A 78 6.24 -2.77 19.67
C THR A 78 6.62 -3.35 18.31
N PRO A 79 6.15 -2.78 17.17
CA PRO A 79 6.50 -3.30 15.87
C PRO A 79 7.94 -2.95 15.47
N ASP A 80 8.62 -3.85 14.77
CA ASP A 80 9.83 -3.56 13.98
C ASP A 80 9.46 -3.01 12.59
N ILE A 81 8.29 -3.41 12.07
CA ILE A 81 7.82 -3.07 10.73
C ILE A 81 6.37 -2.62 10.81
N LEU A 82 6.07 -1.51 10.14
CA LEU A 82 4.70 -1.08 9.86
C LEU A 82 4.46 -1.02 8.36
N ILE A 83 3.40 -1.68 7.88
CA ILE A 83 2.83 -1.48 6.56
C ILE A 83 1.52 -0.71 6.72
N ALA A 84 1.55 0.59 6.45
CA ALA A 84 0.38 1.46 6.49
C ALA A 84 -0.34 1.38 5.14
N ASN A 85 -1.25 0.39 5.01
CA ASN A 85 -1.89 0.05 3.74
C ASN A 85 -3.39 0.29 3.72
N ALA A 86 -4.08 0.44 4.86
CA ALA A 86 -5.52 0.69 4.89
C ALA A 86 -5.90 1.86 3.98
N GLY A 87 -6.94 1.66 3.16
CA GLY A 87 -7.38 2.67 2.21
C GLY A 87 -8.71 2.34 1.55
N THR A 88 -9.35 3.38 1.03
CA THR A 88 -10.64 3.31 0.34
C THR A 88 -10.68 4.32 -0.80
N ALA A 89 -11.63 4.16 -1.72
CA ALA A 89 -11.91 5.09 -2.80
C ALA A 89 -13.42 5.14 -3.09
N SER A 90 -13.86 6.23 -3.68
CA SER A 90 -15.13 6.33 -4.40
C SER A 90 -14.96 7.30 -5.57
N GLU A 91 -15.79 7.13 -6.59
CA GLU A 91 -15.77 7.96 -7.79
C GLU A 91 -16.97 8.91 -7.79
N ALA A 92 -16.71 10.19 -8.01
CA ALA A 92 -17.74 11.20 -8.26
C ALA A 92 -17.19 12.30 -9.16
N ASP A 93 -18.03 12.94 -9.96
CA ASP A 93 -17.62 14.11 -10.70
C ASP A 93 -17.18 15.22 -9.74
N PHE A 94 -16.20 16.02 -10.13
CA PHE A 94 -15.56 16.97 -9.25
C PHE A 94 -16.55 17.94 -8.56
N CYS A 95 -17.54 18.41 -9.29
CA CYS A 95 -18.56 19.33 -8.76
C CYS A 95 -19.64 18.62 -7.92
N GLU A 96 -19.77 17.30 -8.06
CA GLU A 96 -20.80 16.49 -7.40
C GLU A 96 -20.24 15.69 -6.21
N HIS A 97 -18.96 15.83 -5.93
CA HIS A 97 -18.32 15.10 -4.83
C HIS A 97 -18.79 15.66 -3.48
N SER A 98 -19.51 14.84 -2.71
CA SER A 98 -20.06 15.30 -1.42
C SER A 98 -18.96 15.51 -0.37
N ALA A 99 -19.21 16.40 0.58
CA ALA A 99 -18.31 16.66 1.69
C ALA A 99 -18.12 15.40 2.57
N GLU A 100 -19.17 14.62 2.76
CA GLU A 100 -19.16 13.40 3.56
C GLU A 100 -18.24 12.35 2.94
N GLU A 101 -18.31 12.16 1.61
CA GLU A 101 -17.42 11.22 0.92
C GLU A 101 -15.97 11.71 0.90
N TRP A 102 -15.77 13.02 0.72
CA TRP A 102 -14.46 13.63 0.87
C TRP A 102 -13.86 13.34 2.24
N ASP A 103 -14.59 13.66 3.30
CA ASP A 103 -14.14 13.48 4.69
C ASP A 103 -13.88 12.01 5.01
N ARG A 104 -14.73 11.11 4.53
CA ARG A 104 -14.56 9.66 4.71
C ARG A 104 -13.27 9.17 4.07
N ILE A 105 -12.98 9.56 2.83
CA ILE A 105 -11.78 9.11 2.10
C ILE A 105 -10.52 9.70 2.72
N VAL A 106 -10.51 11.00 3.00
CA VAL A 106 -9.36 11.68 3.63
C VAL A 106 -9.11 11.13 5.03
N SER A 107 -10.18 10.90 5.80
CA SER A 107 -10.09 10.32 7.15
C SER A 107 -9.43 8.94 7.14
N VAL A 108 -9.81 8.05 6.22
CA VAL A 108 -9.21 6.71 6.12
C VAL A 108 -7.79 6.79 5.55
N ASN A 109 -7.63 7.39 4.37
CA ASN A 109 -6.41 7.26 3.58
C ASN A 109 -5.25 8.11 4.11
N LEU A 110 -5.54 9.30 4.63
CA LEU A 110 -4.52 10.27 5.05
C LEU A 110 -4.43 10.38 6.57
N SER A 111 -5.52 10.76 7.23
CA SER A 111 -5.52 10.91 8.69
C SER A 111 -5.28 9.57 9.39
N GLY A 112 -5.91 8.49 8.91
CA GLY A 112 -5.74 7.14 9.43
C GLY A 112 -4.31 6.61 9.24
N ALA A 113 -3.69 6.89 8.09
CA ALA A 113 -2.29 6.57 7.87
C ALA A 113 -1.38 7.35 8.84
N PHE A 114 -1.61 8.65 9.01
CA PHE A 114 -0.88 9.47 9.98
C PHE A 114 -1.01 8.93 11.41
N HIS A 115 -2.24 8.63 11.86
CA HIS A 115 -2.47 8.08 13.20
C HIS A 115 -1.74 6.76 13.39
N THR A 116 -1.83 5.87 12.41
CA THR A 116 -1.14 4.58 12.41
C THR A 116 0.38 4.72 12.50
N MET A 117 0.95 5.58 11.64
CA MET A 117 2.38 5.89 11.66
C MET A 117 2.84 6.47 13.01
N GLN A 118 2.08 7.41 13.55
CA GLN A 118 2.41 8.07 14.80
C GLN A 118 2.39 7.09 15.97
N SER A 119 1.38 6.19 16.06
CA SER A 119 1.32 5.17 17.10
C SER A 119 2.49 4.20 17.01
N ALA A 120 2.79 3.69 15.82
CA ALA A 120 3.94 2.81 15.61
C ALA A 120 5.27 3.53 15.91
N ALA A 121 5.48 4.74 15.40
CA ALA A 121 6.71 5.50 15.61
C ALA A 121 6.98 5.80 17.08
N ARG A 122 5.96 6.10 17.88
CA ARG A 122 6.11 6.30 19.33
C ARG A 122 6.65 5.06 20.05
N LEU A 123 6.24 3.87 19.62
CA LEU A 123 6.73 2.60 20.15
C LEU A 123 8.14 2.28 19.63
N MET A 124 8.37 2.41 18.31
CA MET A 124 9.65 2.13 17.66
C MET A 124 10.79 3.01 18.20
N ARG A 125 10.52 4.29 18.53
CA ARG A 125 11.51 5.22 19.13
C ARG A 125 12.06 4.76 20.45
N GLN A 126 11.29 3.98 21.21
CA GLN A 126 11.71 3.43 22.52
C GLN A 126 12.50 2.12 22.37
N GLY A 127 12.54 1.57 21.16
CA GLY A 127 13.17 0.29 20.84
C GLY A 127 14.43 0.43 19.99
N ARG A 128 14.52 -0.41 18.97
CA ARG A 128 15.70 -0.53 18.09
C ARG A 128 15.54 0.18 16.74
N GLY A 129 14.58 1.10 16.63
CA GLY A 129 14.19 1.67 15.33
C GLY A 129 13.23 0.76 14.59
N GLY A 130 13.21 0.85 13.24
CA GLY A 130 12.31 0.04 12.44
C GLY A 130 12.13 0.53 11.01
N ALA A 131 11.12 0.00 10.33
CA ALA A 131 10.76 0.42 8.99
C ALA A 131 9.24 0.64 8.85
N ILE A 132 8.86 1.77 8.25
CA ILE A 132 7.48 2.13 7.92
C ILE A 132 7.37 2.20 6.41
N VAL A 133 6.41 1.48 5.82
CA VAL A 133 6.10 1.53 4.39
C VAL A 133 4.64 1.90 4.20
N LEU A 134 4.39 2.96 3.44
CA LEU A 134 3.04 3.42 3.10
C LEU A 134 2.62 2.89 1.74
N THR A 135 1.37 2.47 1.60
CA THR A 135 0.77 2.20 0.30
C THR A 135 0.13 3.49 -0.23
N ALA A 136 0.90 4.23 -1.03
CA ALA A 136 0.44 5.42 -1.75
C ALA A 136 -0.29 5.02 -3.05
N SER A 137 -0.05 5.69 -4.18
CA SER A 137 -0.61 5.39 -5.50
C SER A 137 0.17 6.15 -6.57
N THR A 138 0.10 5.74 -7.84
CA THR A 138 0.43 6.62 -8.99
C THR A 138 -0.36 7.92 -8.91
N ASN A 139 -1.59 7.88 -8.41
CA ASN A 139 -2.45 9.06 -8.17
C ASN A 139 -1.90 10.03 -7.10
N SER A 140 -0.80 9.71 -6.44
CA SER A 140 -0.07 10.69 -5.60
C SER A 140 0.66 11.75 -6.43
N TYR A 141 0.87 11.48 -7.72
CA TYR A 141 1.57 12.34 -8.68
C TYR A 141 0.69 12.70 -9.87
N ASP A 142 -0.30 11.87 -10.18
CA ASP A 142 -1.20 12.03 -11.32
C ASP A 142 -2.63 12.25 -10.84
N GLY A 143 -3.42 12.94 -11.65
CA GLY A 143 -4.80 13.30 -11.34
C GLY A 143 -5.80 12.49 -12.15
N GLU A 144 -6.07 11.25 -11.77
CA GLU A 144 -7.15 10.49 -12.39
C GLU A 144 -8.51 11.17 -12.15
N ALA A 145 -9.28 11.38 -13.22
CA ALA A 145 -10.58 12.01 -13.16
C ALA A 145 -11.55 11.24 -12.22
N ARG A 146 -12.48 11.96 -11.60
CA ARG A 146 -13.52 11.44 -10.69
C ARG A 146 -13.00 10.94 -9.33
N LEU A 147 -11.71 11.07 -9.04
CA LEU A 147 -11.05 10.59 -7.81
C LEU A 147 -10.49 11.73 -6.94
N ALA A 148 -11.16 12.89 -6.86
CA ALA A 148 -10.63 14.09 -6.21
C ALA A 148 -10.13 13.83 -4.78
N ALA A 149 -10.95 13.26 -3.89
CA ALA A 149 -10.58 12.97 -2.51
C ALA A 149 -9.47 11.90 -2.43
N TYR A 150 -9.54 10.88 -3.28
CA TYR A 150 -8.53 9.82 -3.34
C TYR A 150 -7.17 10.40 -3.76
N ASN A 151 -7.12 11.15 -4.88
CA ASN A 151 -5.89 11.77 -5.37
C ASN A 151 -5.27 12.68 -4.32
N ALA A 152 -6.07 13.57 -3.71
CA ALA A 152 -5.62 14.47 -2.66
C ALA A 152 -5.07 13.70 -1.44
N SER A 153 -5.78 12.66 -0.99
CA SER A 153 -5.35 11.85 0.14
C SER A 153 -4.04 11.11 -0.13
N LYS A 154 -3.88 10.54 -1.34
CA LYS A 154 -2.67 9.79 -1.73
C LYS A 154 -1.48 10.72 -1.98
N ALA A 155 -1.70 11.92 -2.52
CA ALA A 155 -0.66 12.95 -2.62
C ALA A 155 -0.17 13.39 -1.24
N GLY A 156 -1.07 13.59 -0.27
CA GLY A 156 -0.73 13.94 1.10
C GLY A 156 0.17 12.92 1.81
N LEU A 157 0.08 11.63 1.46
CA LEU A 157 0.96 10.60 2.01
C LEU A 157 2.44 10.84 1.72
N LEU A 158 2.77 11.41 0.55
CA LEU A 158 4.17 11.70 0.20
C LEU A 158 4.76 12.78 1.10
N GLY A 159 3.97 13.80 1.45
CA GLY A 159 4.36 14.80 2.46
C GLY A 159 4.65 14.16 3.82
N LEU A 160 3.81 13.21 4.26
CA LEU A 160 4.05 12.47 5.50
C LEU A 160 5.33 11.62 5.42
N VAL A 161 5.60 10.97 4.30
CA VAL A 161 6.83 10.18 4.10
C VAL A 161 8.07 11.05 4.26
N HIS A 162 8.10 12.20 3.59
CA HIS A 162 9.26 13.10 3.64
C HIS A 162 9.49 13.66 5.05
N THR A 163 8.43 14.15 5.70
CA THR A 163 8.53 14.69 7.07
C THR A 163 8.97 13.60 8.05
N ALA A 164 8.31 12.44 8.00
CA ALA A 164 8.61 11.34 8.92
C ALA A 164 10.01 10.75 8.69
N ALA A 165 10.49 10.66 7.45
CA ALA A 165 11.86 10.21 7.16
C ALA A 165 12.91 11.12 7.80
N ASN A 166 12.69 12.46 7.75
CA ASN A 166 13.59 13.43 8.38
C ASN A 166 13.54 13.35 9.90
N GLU A 167 12.34 13.33 10.49
CA GLU A 167 12.20 13.39 11.96
C GLU A 167 12.52 12.06 12.65
N LEU A 168 12.26 10.94 11.99
CA LEU A 168 12.43 9.60 12.58
C LEU A 168 13.78 8.95 12.25
N GLY A 169 14.52 9.47 11.26
CA GLY A 169 15.85 8.98 10.89
C GLY A 169 16.85 8.92 12.06
N PRO A 170 16.94 9.94 12.95
CA PRO A 170 17.78 9.89 14.15
C PRO A 170 17.49 8.71 15.10
N PHE A 171 16.27 8.17 15.05
CA PHE A 171 15.85 7.00 15.83
C PHE A 171 16.00 5.68 15.07
N GLN A 172 16.73 5.68 13.93
CA GLN A 172 16.91 4.51 13.07
C GLN A 172 15.58 3.95 12.55
N ILE A 173 14.58 4.80 12.31
CA ILE A 173 13.30 4.45 11.70
C ILE A 173 13.31 4.96 10.27
N ARG A 174 13.24 4.04 9.30
CA ARG A 174 13.14 4.37 7.89
C ARG A 174 11.66 4.50 7.49
N VAL A 175 11.35 5.46 6.64
CA VAL A 175 9.97 5.70 6.17
C VAL A 175 9.99 5.84 4.65
N ASN A 176 9.26 4.95 3.95
CA ASN A 176 9.18 4.94 2.50
C ASN A 176 7.74 4.72 2.02
N ALA A 177 7.49 4.91 0.74
CA ALA A 177 6.22 4.57 0.12
C ALA A 177 6.39 3.66 -1.10
N VAL A 178 5.42 2.79 -1.33
CA VAL A 178 5.16 2.18 -2.64
C VAL A 178 4.02 2.94 -3.32
N CYS A 179 4.13 3.14 -4.63
CA CYS A 179 3.10 3.76 -5.47
C CYS A 179 2.63 2.73 -6.52
N PRO A 180 1.60 1.93 -6.19
CA PRO A 180 1.01 1.02 -7.14
C PRO A 180 0.30 1.76 -8.28
N GLY A 181 0.34 1.19 -9.49
CA GLY A 181 -0.58 1.52 -10.57
C GLY A 181 -1.90 0.75 -10.42
N LEU A 182 -2.53 0.36 -11.54
CA LEU A 182 -3.75 -0.44 -11.51
C LEU A 182 -3.43 -1.88 -11.14
N ILE A 183 -3.75 -2.26 -9.90
CA ILE A 183 -3.52 -3.59 -9.31
C ILE A 183 -4.84 -4.34 -9.18
N ARG A 184 -4.86 -5.63 -9.50
CA ARG A 184 -6.04 -6.50 -9.39
C ARG A 184 -6.40 -6.78 -7.93
N THR A 185 -7.32 -5.99 -7.40
CA THR A 185 -7.83 -6.09 -6.03
C THR A 185 -9.36 -6.00 -6.02
N ARG A 186 -9.97 -6.16 -4.85
CA ARG A 186 -11.41 -5.89 -4.68
C ARG A 186 -11.76 -4.43 -5.02
N LEU A 187 -10.89 -3.49 -4.67
CA LEU A 187 -11.09 -2.05 -4.92
C LEU A 187 -11.20 -1.73 -6.42
N THR A 188 -10.42 -2.42 -7.23
CA THR A 188 -10.29 -2.17 -8.68
C THR A 188 -11.05 -3.18 -9.55
N ARG A 189 -11.82 -4.10 -8.95
CA ARG A 189 -12.49 -5.19 -9.70
C ARG A 189 -13.41 -4.68 -10.81
N GLY A 190 -14.00 -3.49 -10.64
CA GLY A 190 -14.85 -2.87 -11.65
C GLY A 190 -14.11 -2.59 -12.95
N TYR A 191 -12.88 -2.10 -12.86
CA TYR A 191 -12.01 -1.91 -14.02
C TYR A 191 -11.70 -3.24 -14.71
N PHE A 192 -11.35 -4.27 -13.93
CA PHE A 192 -11.00 -5.59 -14.46
C PHE A 192 -12.19 -6.39 -15.01
N ALA A 193 -13.40 -6.00 -14.70
CA ALA A 193 -14.62 -6.61 -15.26
C ALA A 193 -14.96 -6.11 -16.68
N ASN A 194 -14.36 -5.01 -17.14
CA ASN A 194 -14.66 -4.40 -18.45
C ASN A 194 -13.43 -4.47 -19.36
N PRO A 195 -13.41 -5.37 -20.38
CA PRO A 195 -12.27 -5.53 -21.28
C PRO A 195 -11.91 -4.27 -22.08
N GLU A 196 -12.90 -3.45 -22.45
CA GLU A 196 -12.66 -2.21 -23.19
C GLU A 196 -12.00 -1.16 -22.33
N THR A 197 -12.45 -1.01 -21.07
CA THR A 197 -11.80 -0.15 -20.08
C THR A 197 -10.36 -0.58 -19.88
N LEU A 198 -10.09 -1.88 -19.71
CA LEU A 198 -8.73 -2.40 -19.57
C LEU A 198 -7.86 -2.15 -20.80
N ARG A 199 -8.42 -2.37 -22.02
CA ARG A 199 -7.69 -2.13 -23.26
C ARG A 199 -7.21 -0.68 -23.32
N ASN A 200 -8.09 0.27 -22.99
CA ASN A 200 -7.77 1.69 -23.03
C ASN A 200 -6.80 2.08 -21.92
N TYR A 201 -7.02 1.61 -20.69
CA TYR A 201 -6.16 1.91 -19.55
C TYR A 201 -4.74 1.36 -19.76
N PHE A 202 -4.62 0.11 -20.20
CA PHE A 202 -3.32 -0.54 -20.39
C PHE A 202 -2.53 -0.05 -21.59
N ARG A 203 -3.11 0.77 -22.47
CA ARG A 203 -2.34 1.45 -23.54
C ARG A 203 -1.22 2.33 -22.98
N GLN A 204 -1.43 2.88 -21.80
CA GLN A 204 -0.48 3.79 -21.14
C GLN A 204 0.53 3.03 -20.26
N ILE A 205 0.35 1.74 -20.07
CA ILE A 205 1.25 0.91 -19.24
C ILE A 205 2.23 0.16 -20.15
N PRO A 206 3.54 0.46 -20.12
CA PRO A 206 4.53 -0.22 -20.94
C PRO A 206 4.51 -1.75 -20.85
N LEU A 207 4.26 -2.33 -19.65
CA LEU A 207 4.11 -3.78 -19.51
C LEU A 207 2.78 -4.33 -20.04
N GLY A 208 1.86 -3.48 -20.53
CA GLY A 208 0.63 -3.83 -21.24
C GLY A 208 -0.42 -4.57 -20.41
N ARG A 209 -0.31 -4.56 -19.09
CA ARG A 209 -1.22 -5.24 -18.16
C ARG A 209 -1.33 -4.53 -16.83
N GLY A 210 -2.34 -4.87 -16.05
CA GLY A 210 -2.38 -4.53 -14.62
C GLY A 210 -1.40 -5.38 -13.80
N GLY A 211 -1.11 -4.91 -12.60
CA GLY A 211 -0.30 -5.63 -11.62
C GLY A 211 -1.13 -6.56 -10.75
N GLU A 212 -0.46 -7.48 -10.09
CA GLU A 212 -1.03 -8.35 -9.06
C GLU A 212 -0.59 -7.89 -7.66
N PRO A 213 -1.38 -8.15 -6.60
CA PRO A 213 -1.02 -7.78 -5.23
C PRO A 213 0.36 -8.23 -4.79
N ASP A 214 0.80 -9.40 -5.25
CA ASP A 214 2.10 -9.97 -4.92
C ASP A 214 3.27 -9.14 -5.47
N GLU A 215 3.11 -8.49 -6.61
CA GLU A 215 4.14 -7.63 -7.20
C GLU A 215 4.36 -6.37 -6.33
N VAL A 216 3.29 -5.83 -5.74
CA VAL A 216 3.39 -4.71 -4.78
C VAL A 216 3.92 -5.18 -3.43
N ALA A 217 3.52 -6.37 -2.99
CA ALA A 217 4.00 -6.98 -1.75
C ALA A 217 5.51 -7.16 -1.75
N GLN A 218 6.10 -7.62 -2.86
CA GLN A 218 7.54 -7.78 -3.03
C GLN A 218 8.29 -6.47 -2.83
N ALA A 219 7.82 -5.37 -3.42
CA ALA A 219 8.40 -4.04 -3.25
C ALA A 219 8.26 -3.53 -1.81
N SER A 220 7.09 -3.74 -1.18
CA SER A 220 6.83 -3.35 0.19
C SER A 220 7.73 -4.09 1.17
N VAL A 221 7.89 -5.40 1.01
CA VAL A 221 8.75 -6.25 1.83
C VAL A 221 10.23 -5.88 1.63
N PHE A 222 10.67 -5.61 0.40
CA PHE A 222 12.02 -5.09 0.15
C PHE A 222 12.28 -3.79 0.93
N LEU A 223 11.40 -2.80 0.83
CA LEU A 223 11.54 -1.52 1.56
C LEU A 223 11.49 -1.69 3.08
N ALA A 224 10.73 -2.67 3.59
CA ALA A 224 10.65 -2.98 5.02
C ALA A 224 11.88 -3.74 5.54
N SER A 225 12.60 -4.44 4.68
CA SER A 225 13.69 -5.36 5.03
C SER A 225 15.03 -4.68 5.30
N GLY A 226 15.99 -5.45 5.80
CA GLY A 226 17.40 -5.05 5.96
C GLY A 226 18.12 -4.70 4.66
N LEU A 227 17.62 -5.21 3.51
CA LEU A 227 18.17 -4.91 2.17
C LEU A 227 18.00 -3.44 1.78
N ALA A 228 17.03 -2.73 2.37
CA ALA A 228 16.77 -1.31 2.16
C ALA A 228 17.34 -0.43 3.29
N SER A 229 18.38 -0.87 3.98
CA SER A 229 18.94 -0.21 5.17
C SER A 229 19.39 1.25 4.97
N TYR A 230 19.68 1.66 3.74
CA TYR A 230 20.07 3.04 3.40
C TYR A 230 19.02 3.77 2.56
N ILE A 231 17.75 3.26 2.56
CA ILE A 231 16.63 3.85 1.81
C ILE A 231 15.61 4.39 2.80
N THR A 232 15.44 5.72 2.83
CA THR A 232 14.41 6.42 3.59
C THR A 232 13.96 7.68 2.84
N GLY A 233 12.70 8.07 2.95
CA GLY A 233 12.09 9.18 2.20
C GLY A 233 11.81 8.86 0.72
N ALA A 234 11.99 7.61 0.31
CA ALA A 234 11.84 7.21 -1.07
C ALA A 234 10.39 6.84 -1.41
N THR A 235 10.05 7.01 -2.70
CA THR A 235 8.83 6.54 -3.33
C THR A 235 9.19 5.57 -4.45
N LEU A 236 8.68 4.34 -4.37
CA LEU A 236 8.92 3.30 -5.37
C LEU A 236 7.64 3.02 -6.16
N PHE A 237 7.66 3.31 -7.46
CA PHE A 237 6.56 2.96 -8.36
C PHE A 237 6.52 1.46 -8.64
N VAL A 238 5.31 0.88 -8.55
CA VAL A 238 5.01 -0.51 -8.90
C VAL A 238 3.79 -0.48 -9.84
N ASP A 239 4.00 -0.01 -11.05
CA ASP A 239 2.97 0.48 -11.96
C ASP A 239 3.12 -0.03 -13.41
N GLY A 240 4.04 -0.95 -13.67
CA GLY A 240 4.32 -1.46 -15.00
C GLY A 240 4.88 -0.41 -15.95
N GLY A 241 5.40 0.70 -15.43
CA GLY A 241 5.96 1.83 -16.17
C GLY A 241 4.94 2.91 -16.55
N GLN A 242 3.72 2.89 -15.97
CA GLN A 242 2.68 3.87 -16.26
C GLN A 242 3.19 5.30 -16.13
N MET A 243 3.87 5.64 -15.04
CA MET A 243 4.37 6.99 -14.80
C MET A 243 5.56 7.39 -15.68
N ALA A 244 6.20 6.43 -16.34
CA ALA A 244 7.25 6.69 -17.34
C ALA A 244 6.70 6.89 -18.76
N SER A 245 5.42 6.57 -18.99
CA SER A 245 4.78 6.60 -20.32
C SER A 245 4.00 7.88 -20.54
N LYS A 246 4.61 8.86 -21.20
CA LYS A 246 3.97 10.17 -21.44
C LYS A 246 2.81 10.11 -22.47
N PHE A 247 2.94 9.27 -23.52
CA PHE A 247 2.02 9.27 -24.67
C PHE A 247 1.32 7.93 -24.90
N GLY A 248 1.50 6.98 -24.01
CA GLY A 248 1.11 5.60 -24.22
C GLY A 248 2.15 4.82 -25.03
N THR A 249 2.17 3.52 -24.84
CA THR A 249 3.18 2.62 -25.45
C THR A 249 2.58 1.80 -26.59
N TRP A 250 1.31 1.46 -26.48
CA TRP A 250 0.68 0.47 -27.36
C TRP A 250 -0.21 1.11 -28.41
N THR A 251 -0.02 0.73 -29.69
CA THR A 251 -0.88 1.11 -30.83
C THR A 251 -1.39 -0.13 -31.53
N GLU A 252 -2.52 -0.01 -32.21
CA GLU A 252 -3.13 -1.13 -32.96
C GLU A 252 -2.35 -1.48 -34.23
N GLU A 253 -1.44 -0.63 -34.67
CA GLU A 253 -0.54 -0.90 -35.79
C GLU A 253 0.52 -1.95 -35.47
N THR A 254 1.04 -1.92 -34.22
CA THR A 254 2.17 -2.75 -33.80
C THR A 254 1.80 -3.86 -32.82
N ALA A 255 0.58 -3.78 -32.25
CA ALA A 255 0.18 -4.66 -31.15
C ALA A 255 -1.29 -5.05 -31.23
N GLU A 256 -1.65 -6.06 -30.48
CA GLU A 256 -3.04 -6.50 -30.26
C GLU A 256 -3.33 -6.63 -28.76
N PHE A 257 -4.60 -6.35 -28.37
CA PHE A 257 -5.07 -6.61 -27.03
C PHE A 257 -5.74 -7.97 -26.97
N ARG A 258 -5.07 -8.94 -26.32
CA ARG A 258 -5.52 -10.32 -26.21
C ARG A 258 -5.27 -10.86 -24.79
N ASP A 259 -6.18 -11.68 -24.29
CA ASP A 259 -6.12 -12.26 -22.94
C ASP A 259 -5.89 -11.23 -21.84
N GLY A 260 -6.59 -10.07 -21.92
CA GLY A 260 -6.53 -9.01 -20.92
C GLY A 260 -5.22 -8.23 -20.86
N ARG A 261 -4.41 -8.22 -21.94
CA ARG A 261 -3.15 -7.49 -22.03
C ARG A 261 -2.77 -7.13 -23.47
N TRP A 262 -1.94 -6.10 -23.60
CA TRP A 262 -1.30 -5.78 -24.89
C TRP A 262 -0.10 -6.70 -25.14
N ARG A 263 0.07 -7.09 -26.41
CA ARG A 263 1.19 -7.91 -26.92
C ARG A 263 1.61 -7.41 -28.30
N LEU A 264 2.89 -7.43 -28.60
CA LEU A 264 3.37 -7.22 -29.97
C LEU A 264 2.80 -8.32 -30.89
N ARG A 265 2.52 -7.95 -32.13
CA ARG A 265 2.12 -8.89 -33.18
C ARG A 265 3.27 -9.74 -33.67
#